data_6b9148d1c28dfde7f05d12954b413575
#
_entry.id   6b9148d1c28dfde7f05d12954b413575
#
_cell.length_a   1.000
_cell.length_b   1.000
_cell.length_c   1.000
_cell.angle_alpha   90.00
_cell.angle_beta   90.00
_cell.angle_gamma   90.00
#
_symmetry.space_group_name_H-M   'P 1'
#
loop_
_entity.id
_entity.type
_entity.pdbx_description
1 polymer ?
#
loop_
_entity_poly.entity_id
_entity_poly.type
_entity_poly.pdbx_seq_one_letter_code
_entity_poly.pdbx_strand_id
1 'polypeptide(L)'
;MTAQTGPVAGAGRAERLLAAAGRIRASAVVLPDDALTDPDPDSGERWDRGQVLAHVAEMLPYWAQQAELIAAGRQAEFGRVKSDPDRVAAIERDRREDPQRLLGRVDEGVAAVLALLDRLDAQALARTGHHQTLGDMTVAEIVDRFAVAHLEEHADQLDPAGRA
;
A
#
# COMPACT_ATOMS: atom_id res chain seq x y z
N MET A 1 17.91 34.76 13.36
CA MET A 1 17.88 33.80 12.23
C MET A 1 17.02 32.63 12.63
N THR A 2 15.74 32.70 12.39
CA THR A 2 14.76 31.64 12.68
C THR A 2 14.81 30.64 11.54
N ALA A 3 15.30 29.44 11.81
CA ALA A 3 15.19 28.32 10.91
C ALA A 3 13.69 27.98 10.78
N GLN A 4 13.09 28.31 9.64
CA GLN A 4 11.80 27.77 9.23
C GLN A 4 12.02 26.29 8.96
N THR A 5 11.65 25.45 9.91
CA THR A 5 11.41 24.02 9.69
C THR A 5 10.20 23.94 8.76
N GLY A 6 10.47 23.75 7.47
CA GLY A 6 9.42 23.40 6.52
C GLY A 6 8.72 22.11 6.95
N PRO A 7 7.44 21.87 6.55
CA PRO A 7 6.72 20.65 6.91
C PRO A 7 7.57 19.44 6.53
N VAL A 8 7.80 18.56 7.50
CA VAL A 8 8.53 17.31 7.29
C VAL A 8 7.82 16.57 6.14
N ALA A 9 8.54 16.30 5.05
CA ALA A 9 7.99 15.70 3.83
C ALA A 9 7.23 14.37 4.05
N GLY A 10 7.36 13.77 5.24
CA GLY A 10 6.63 12.57 5.66
C GLY A 10 5.27 12.81 6.31
N ALA A 11 4.97 14.02 6.81
CA ALA A 11 3.73 14.27 7.55
C ALA A 11 2.48 14.08 6.67
N GLY A 12 2.50 14.57 5.45
CA GLY A 12 1.39 14.38 4.51
C GLY A 12 1.19 12.92 4.11
N ARG A 13 2.26 12.13 4.01
CA ARG A 13 2.20 10.67 3.71
C ARG A 13 1.54 9.91 4.85
N ALA A 14 1.94 10.20 6.09
CA ALA A 14 1.39 9.57 7.28
C ALA A 14 -0.12 9.84 7.41
N GLU A 15 -0.55 11.08 7.24
CA GLU A 15 -1.96 11.45 7.27
C GLU A 15 -2.78 10.71 6.20
N ARG A 16 -2.28 10.64 4.97
CA ARG A 16 -2.93 9.94 3.85
C ARG A 16 -3.04 8.46 4.10
N LEU A 17 -1.97 7.81 4.56
CA LEU A 17 -1.98 6.39 4.93
C LEU A 17 -3.02 6.09 6.01
N LEU A 18 -3.04 6.86 7.08
CA LEU A 18 -3.99 6.68 8.18
C LEU A 18 -5.44 6.93 7.74
N ALA A 19 -5.68 7.95 6.93
CA ALA A 19 -7.00 8.25 6.39
C ALA A 19 -7.50 7.12 5.47
N ALA A 20 -6.66 6.62 4.56
CA ALA A 20 -7.00 5.52 3.66
C ALA A 20 -7.27 4.22 4.44
N ALA A 21 -6.46 3.88 5.44
CA ALA A 21 -6.68 2.72 6.30
C ALA A 21 -8.00 2.83 7.08
N GLY A 22 -8.33 4.00 7.59
CA GLY A 22 -9.62 4.27 8.25
C GLY A 22 -10.82 4.06 7.32
N ARG A 23 -10.73 4.51 6.07
CA ARG A 23 -11.77 4.30 5.04
C ARG A 23 -11.92 2.82 4.69
N ILE A 24 -10.83 2.09 4.51
CA ILE A 24 -10.85 0.63 4.27
C ILE A 24 -11.57 -0.07 5.41
N ARG A 25 -11.23 0.24 6.66
CA ARG A 25 -11.87 -0.35 7.83
C ARG A 25 -13.37 -0.07 7.87
N ALA A 26 -13.77 1.18 7.66
CA ALA A 26 -15.18 1.58 7.66
C ALA A 26 -15.98 0.87 6.57
N SER A 27 -15.44 0.78 5.36
CA SER A 27 -16.08 0.10 4.22
C SER A 27 -16.14 -1.42 4.41
N ALA A 28 -15.07 -2.03 4.90
CA ALA A 28 -14.99 -3.47 5.11
C ALA A 28 -16.02 -4.00 6.13
N VAL A 29 -16.41 -3.19 7.10
CA VAL A 29 -17.41 -3.58 8.11
C VAL A 29 -18.82 -3.64 7.53
N VAL A 30 -19.15 -2.80 6.55
CA VAL A 30 -20.50 -2.67 6.00
C VAL A 30 -20.73 -3.43 4.69
N LEU A 31 -19.67 -3.83 3.99
CA LEU A 31 -19.79 -4.56 2.73
C LEU A 31 -20.17 -6.02 2.97
N PRO A 32 -21.16 -6.55 2.21
CA PRO A 32 -21.44 -7.99 2.18
C PRO A 32 -20.23 -8.80 1.66
N ASP A 33 -20.13 -10.05 2.10
CA ASP A 33 -19.02 -10.94 1.71
C ASP A 33 -18.97 -11.25 0.22
N ASP A 34 -20.13 -11.24 -0.43
CA ASP A 34 -20.31 -11.54 -1.86
C ASP A 34 -20.33 -10.28 -2.76
N ALA A 35 -20.21 -9.08 -2.16
CA ALA A 35 -20.12 -7.86 -2.93
C ALA A 35 -18.82 -7.81 -3.72
N LEU A 36 -18.93 -7.53 -5.03
CA LEU A 36 -17.78 -7.42 -5.92
C LEU A 36 -17.44 -5.95 -6.17
N THR A 37 -16.15 -5.67 -6.31
CA THR A 37 -15.65 -4.36 -6.77
C THR A 37 -16.07 -4.09 -8.20
N ASP A 38 -15.93 -2.84 -8.64
CA ASP A 38 -15.95 -2.52 -10.06
C ASP A 38 -14.85 -3.29 -10.81
N PRO A 39 -15.03 -3.56 -12.10
CA PRO A 39 -14.02 -4.27 -12.88
C PRO A 39 -12.74 -3.45 -12.96
N ASP A 40 -11.60 -4.12 -12.79
CA ASP A 40 -10.29 -3.53 -13.07
C ASP A 40 -10.24 -3.05 -14.52
N PRO A 41 -9.86 -1.81 -14.80
CA PRO A 41 -9.90 -1.24 -16.16
C PRO A 41 -8.98 -1.97 -17.15
N ASP A 42 -7.92 -2.61 -16.68
CA ASP A 42 -6.95 -3.30 -17.54
C ASP A 42 -7.33 -4.76 -17.76
N SER A 43 -7.75 -5.48 -16.71
CA SER A 43 -8.02 -6.91 -16.74
C SER A 43 -9.52 -7.28 -16.79
N GLY A 44 -10.41 -6.37 -16.41
CA GLY A 44 -11.83 -6.63 -16.23
C GLY A 44 -12.16 -7.47 -14.99
N GLU A 45 -11.16 -7.80 -14.19
CA GLU A 45 -11.30 -8.63 -13.00
C GLU A 45 -12.06 -7.89 -11.90
N ARG A 46 -12.95 -8.60 -11.22
CA ARG A 46 -13.69 -8.09 -10.05
C ARG A 46 -13.27 -8.86 -8.82
N TRP A 47 -13.06 -8.15 -7.73
CA TRP A 47 -12.64 -8.73 -6.46
C TRP A 47 -13.74 -8.64 -5.42
N ASP A 48 -13.78 -9.63 -4.53
CA ASP A 48 -14.56 -9.55 -3.29
C ASP A 48 -13.76 -8.81 -2.21
N ARG A 49 -14.44 -8.50 -1.11
CA ARG A 49 -13.83 -7.83 0.06
C ARG A 49 -12.61 -8.56 0.57
N GLY A 50 -12.69 -9.90 0.66
CA GLY A 50 -11.59 -10.72 1.15
C GLY A 50 -10.34 -10.63 0.28
N GLN A 51 -10.50 -10.61 -1.05
CA GLN A 51 -9.39 -10.43 -1.97
C GLN A 51 -8.72 -9.07 -1.81
N VAL A 52 -9.51 -7.99 -1.70
CA VAL A 52 -8.95 -6.64 -1.49
C VAL A 52 -8.20 -6.56 -0.16
N LEU A 53 -8.79 -7.02 0.93
CA LEU A 53 -8.16 -6.99 2.25
C LEU A 53 -6.90 -7.86 2.30
N ALA A 54 -6.93 -9.06 1.73
CA ALA A 54 -5.77 -9.95 1.66
C ALA A 54 -4.63 -9.30 0.86
N HIS A 55 -4.96 -8.66 -0.27
CA HIS A 55 -3.97 -7.94 -1.06
C HIS A 55 -3.37 -6.76 -0.30
N VAL A 56 -4.19 -5.93 0.33
CA VAL A 56 -3.70 -4.78 1.11
C VAL A 56 -2.81 -5.23 2.28
N ALA A 57 -3.21 -6.28 2.99
CA ALA A 57 -2.44 -6.85 4.09
C ALA A 57 -1.07 -7.40 3.63
N GLU A 58 -1.00 -7.92 2.42
CA GLU A 58 0.21 -8.48 1.83
C GLU A 58 1.12 -7.40 1.23
N MET A 59 0.54 -6.42 0.52
CA MET A 59 1.32 -5.43 -0.23
C MET A 59 2.06 -4.43 0.66
N LEU A 60 1.45 -3.98 1.76
CA LEU A 60 2.04 -2.94 2.61
C LEU A 60 3.41 -3.34 3.18
N PRO A 61 3.57 -4.51 3.84
CA PRO A 61 4.88 -4.94 4.32
C PRO A 61 5.85 -5.24 3.17
N TYR A 62 5.37 -5.74 2.03
CA TYR A 62 6.20 -5.97 0.85
C TYR A 62 6.84 -4.65 0.37
N TRP A 63 6.03 -3.62 0.12
CA TRP A 63 6.54 -2.35 -0.38
C TRP A 63 7.38 -1.59 0.64
N ALA A 64 7.06 -1.68 1.94
CA ALA A 64 7.90 -1.15 3.00
C ALA A 64 9.30 -1.80 2.98
N GLN A 65 9.39 -3.12 2.83
CA GLN A 65 10.65 -3.83 2.73
C GLN A 65 11.45 -3.44 1.47
N GLN A 66 10.79 -3.33 0.30
CA GLN A 66 11.45 -2.91 -0.94
C GLN A 66 12.05 -1.50 -0.79
N ALA A 67 11.28 -0.55 -0.28
CA ALA A 67 11.74 0.81 -0.04
C ALA A 67 12.91 0.85 0.96
N GLU A 68 12.86 0.06 2.03
CA GLU A 68 13.94 -0.03 3.01
C GLU A 68 15.24 -0.57 2.42
N LEU A 69 15.17 -1.62 1.60
CA LEU A 69 16.35 -2.21 0.96
C LEU A 69 17.03 -1.23 -0.01
N ILE A 70 16.25 -0.47 -0.78
CA ILE A 70 16.77 0.58 -1.66
C ILE A 70 17.36 1.73 -0.81
N ALA A 71 16.65 2.20 0.22
CA ALA A 71 17.11 3.26 1.10
C ALA A 71 18.42 2.92 1.80
N ALA A 72 18.61 1.66 2.19
CA ALA A 72 19.84 1.15 2.80
C ALA A 72 20.97 0.87 1.80
N GLY A 73 20.71 0.99 0.50
CA GLY A 73 21.69 0.65 -0.56
C GLY A 73 22.03 -0.83 -0.63
N ARG A 74 21.15 -1.71 -0.14
CA ARG A 74 21.32 -3.17 -0.15
C ARG A 74 20.74 -3.85 -1.39
N GLN A 75 19.98 -3.12 -2.18
CA GLN A 75 19.33 -3.59 -3.38
C GLN A 75 19.27 -2.45 -4.40
N ALA A 76 19.49 -2.76 -5.68
CA ALA A 76 19.42 -1.79 -6.78
C ALA A 76 18.12 -1.94 -7.58
N GLU A 77 17.59 -3.16 -7.68
CA GLU A 77 16.35 -3.46 -8.38
C GLU A 77 15.23 -3.75 -7.37
N PHE A 78 13.99 -3.43 -7.72
CA PHE A 78 12.85 -3.64 -6.84
C PHE A 78 11.56 -3.90 -7.61
N GLY A 79 10.56 -4.37 -6.87
CA GLY A 79 9.21 -4.50 -7.35
C GLY A 79 8.88 -5.84 -7.98
N ARG A 80 7.63 -5.96 -8.36
CA ARG A 80 7.05 -7.15 -8.99
C ARG A 80 5.87 -6.74 -9.86
N VAL A 81 5.45 -7.62 -10.75
CA VAL A 81 4.28 -7.45 -11.61
C VAL A 81 3.00 -7.96 -10.93
N LYS A 82 1.82 -7.56 -11.47
CA LYS A 82 0.50 -8.01 -10.94
C LYS A 82 0.36 -9.54 -10.94
N SER A 83 0.98 -10.23 -11.91
CA SER A 83 0.95 -11.69 -12.06
C SER A 83 2.02 -12.44 -11.25
N ASP A 84 2.74 -11.77 -10.37
CA ASP A 84 3.73 -12.41 -9.50
C ASP A 84 3.10 -13.58 -8.73
N PRO A 85 3.68 -14.81 -8.82
CA PRO A 85 3.07 -16.01 -8.26
C PRO A 85 2.90 -15.95 -6.73
N ASP A 86 3.87 -15.36 -6.03
CA ASP A 86 3.82 -15.27 -4.57
C ASP A 86 2.71 -14.32 -4.11
N ARG A 87 2.54 -13.20 -4.86
CA ARG A 87 1.44 -12.26 -4.66
C ARG A 87 0.09 -12.93 -4.86
N VAL A 88 -0.09 -13.61 -5.98
CA VAL A 88 -1.36 -14.29 -6.32
C VAL A 88 -1.67 -15.37 -5.29
N ALA A 89 -0.69 -16.19 -4.92
CA ALA A 89 -0.85 -17.25 -3.92
C ALA A 89 -1.21 -16.69 -2.54
N ALA A 90 -0.60 -15.57 -2.12
CA ALA A 90 -0.92 -14.94 -0.84
C ALA A 90 -2.36 -14.43 -0.79
N ILE A 91 -2.83 -13.78 -1.85
CA ILE A 91 -4.22 -13.30 -1.95
C ILE A 91 -5.21 -14.47 -1.89
N GLU A 92 -5.00 -15.52 -2.70
CA GLU A 92 -5.89 -16.68 -2.73
C GLU A 92 -5.90 -17.47 -1.42
N ARG A 93 -4.77 -17.59 -0.75
CA ARG A 93 -4.67 -18.24 0.56
C ARG A 93 -5.46 -17.50 1.62
N ASP A 94 -5.35 -16.16 1.65
CA ASP A 94 -5.79 -15.34 2.77
C ASP A 94 -7.19 -14.72 2.53
N ARG A 95 -7.73 -14.72 1.31
CA ARG A 95 -9.02 -14.09 0.97
C ARG A 95 -10.22 -14.56 1.79
N ARG A 96 -10.15 -15.76 2.38
CA ARG A 96 -11.21 -16.35 3.21
C ARG A 96 -10.91 -16.26 4.71
N GLU A 97 -9.83 -15.57 5.08
CA GLU A 97 -9.52 -15.30 6.47
C GLU A 97 -10.57 -14.35 7.07
N ASP A 98 -10.73 -14.39 8.39
CA ASP A 98 -11.59 -13.47 9.13
C ASP A 98 -11.24 -12.02 8.77
N PRO A 99 -12.23 -11.20 8.32
CA PRO A 99 -11.98 -9.81 7.94
C PRO A 99 -11.34 -8.97 9.05
N GLN A 100 -11.63 -9.24 10.32
CA GLN A 100 -11.01 -8.54 11.45
C GLN A 100 -9.52 -8.87 11.57
N ARG A 101 -9.14 -10.10 11.27
CA ARG A 101 -7.72 -10.49 11.22
C ARG A 101 -6.99 -9.83 10.07
N LEU A 102 -7.60 -9.79 8.89
CA LEU A 102 -7.04 -9.08 7.74
C LEU A 102 -6.88 -7.58 8.02
N LEU A 103 -7.88 -6.94 8.64
CA LEU A 103 -7.80 -5.54 9.07
C LEU A 103 -6.67 -5.31 10.09
N GLY A 104 -6.47 -6.24 11.03
CA GLY A 104 -5.33 -6.19 11.95
C GLY A 104 -3.99 -6.23 11.21
N ARG A 105 -3.86 -7.08 10.20
CA ARG A 105 -2.65 -7.15 9.35
C ARG A 105 -2.47 -5.89 8.49
N VAL A 106 -3.54 -5.27 8.05
CA VAL A 106 -3.49 -3.95 7.37
C VAL A 106 -2.92 -2.89 8.32
N ASP A 107 -3.39 -2.84 9.56
CA ASP A 107 -2.87 -1.92 10.57
C ASP A 107 -1.38 -2.15 10.85
N GLU A 108 -0.95 -3.41 10.94
CA GLU A 108 0.48 -3.76 11.08
C GLU A 108 1.30 -3.29 9.87
N GLY A 109 0.76 -3.44 8.65
CA GLY A 109 1.38 -2.97 7.42
C GLY A 109 1.51 -1.45 7.38
N VAL A 110 0.46 -0.73 7.76
CA VAL A 110 0.49 0.75 7.89
C VAL A 110 1.53 1.17 8.92
N ALA A 111 1.56 0.52 10.09
CA ALA A 111 2.56 0.80 11.12
C ALA A 111 4.00 0.57 10.61
N ALA A 112 4.23 -0.46 9.80
CA ALA A 112 5.53 -0.72 9.20
C ALA A 112 5.96 0.40 8.23
N VAL A 113 5.06 0.91 7.40
CA VAL A 113 5.34 2.04 6.50
C VAL A 113 5.62 3.31 7.30
N LEU A 114 4.83 3.60 8.34
CA LEU A 114 5.03 4.77 9.20
C LEU A 114 6.39 4.70 9.92
N ALA A 115 6.74 3.54 10.48
CA ALA A 115 8.02 3.33 11.14
C ALA A 115 9.20 3.46 10.16
N LEU A 116 9.03 3.04 8.92
CA LEU A 116 10.03 3.27 7.87
C LEU A 116 10.21 4.77 7.59
N LEU A 117 9.12 5.51 7.38
CA LEU A 117 9.14 6.95 7.12
C LEU A 117 9.82 7.73 8.24
N ASP A 118 9.62 7.34 9.50
CA ASP A 118 10.27 7.97 10.66
C ASP A 118 11.79 7.80 10.68
N ARG A 119 12.30 6.73 10.04
CA ARG A 119 13.75 6.44 9.99
C ARG A 119 14.44 7.02 8.76
N LEU A 120 13.71 7.40 7.73
CA LEU A 120 14.28 7.87 6.47
C LEU A 120 14.54 9.38 6.50
N ASP A 121 15.79 9.76 6.34
CA ASP A 121 16.17 11.14 6.10
C ASP A 121 16.02 11.53 4.62
N ALA A 122 16.24 12.79 4.30
CA ALA A 122 16.12 13.30 2.93
C ALA A 122 17.07 12.61 1.95
N GLN A 123 18.25 12.20 2.38
CA GLN A 123 19.22 11.51 1.55
C GLN A 123 18.74 10.08 1.23
N ALA A 124 18.21 9.37 2.20
CA ALA A 124 17.65 8.04 2.02
C ALA A 124 16.42 8.07 1.11
N LEU A 125 15.54 9.07 1.29
CA LEU A 125 14.36 9.27 0.44
C LEU A 125 14.72 9.59 -1.03
N ALA A 126 15.86 10.22 -1.27
CA ALA A 126 16.35 10.56 -2.61
C ALA A 126 17.10 9.41 -3.31
N ARG A 127 17.42 8.32 -2.63
CA ARG A 127 18.05 7.16 -3.27
C ARG A 127 17.12 6.55 -4.29
N THR A 128 17.71 6.03 -5.38
CA THR A 128 16.97 5.43 -6.49
C THR A 128 17.16 3.94 -6.55
N GLY A 129 16.09 3.25 -6.95
CA GLY A 129 16.11 1.86 -7.37
C GLY A 129 15.46 1.73 -8.75
N HIS A 130 15.70 0.61 -9.42
CA HIS A 130 15.18 0.32 -10.75
C HIS A 130 14.00 -0.65 -10.68
N HIS A 131 12.83 -0.20 -11.12
CA HIS A 131 11.66 -1.07 -11.26
C HIS A 131 11.62 -1.63 -12.68
N GLN A 132 11.44 -2.96 -12.81
CA GLN A 132 11.54 -3.68 -14.10
C GLN A 132 10.65 -3.13 -15.23
N THR A 133 9.54 -2.45 -14.91
CA THR A 133 8.61 -1.92 -15.92
C THR A 133 8.48 -0.40 -15.89
N LEU A 134 8.82 0.26 -14.78
CA LEU A 134 8.62 1.70 -14.59
C LEU A 134 9.93 2.50 -14.61
N GLY A 135 11.08 1.81 -14.65
CA GLY A 135 12.39 2.43 -14.64
C GLY A 135 12.81 2.93 -13.26
N ASP A 136 13.67 3.94 -13.24
CA ASP A 136 14.27 4.44 -12.01
C ASP A 136 13.26 5.26 -11.20
N MET A 137 13.18 4.98 -9.91
CA MET A 137 12.32 5.67 -8.95
C MET A 137 13.08 5.94 -7.66
N THR A 138 12.86 7.10 -7.06
CA THR A 138 13.36 7.41 -5.72
C THR A 138 12.58 6.61 -4.66
N VAL A 139 13.16 6.42 -3.49
CA VAL A 139 12.47 5.81 -2.34
C VAL A 139 11.20 6.58 -2.00
N ALA A 140 11.23 7.92 -2.08
CA ALA A 140 10.04 8.74 -1.90
C ALA A 140 8.92 8.39 -2.89
N GLU A 141 9.24 8.26 -4.18
CA GLU A 141 8.27 7.86 -5.22
C GLU A 141 7.76 6.42 -5.03
N ILE A 142 8.62 5.50 -4.57
CA ILE A 142 8.22 4.13 -4.25
C ILE A 142 7.16 4.13 -3.15
N VAL A 143 7.39 4.85 -2.06
CA VAL A 143 6.42 4.94 -0.96
C VAL A 143 5.14 5.64 -1.41
N ASP A 144 5.26 6.77 -2.13
CA ASP A 144 4.10 7.53 -2.60
C ASP A 144 3.21 6.71 -3.53
N ARG A 145 3.80 5.99 -4.46
CA ARG A 145 3.05 5.23 -5.47
C ARG A 145 2.51 3.91 -4.94
N PHE A 146 3.37 3.12 -4.30
CA PHE A 146 3.05 1.72 -3.99
C PHE A 146 2.51 1.50 -2.57
N ALA A 147 2.68 2.44 -1.67
CA ALA A 147 2.08 2.36 -0.35
C ALA A 147 0.93 3.37 -0.21
N VAL A 148 1.18 4.66 -0.40
CA VAL A 148 0.18 5.71 -0.13
C VAL A 148 -0.94 5.69 -1.17
N ALA A 149 -0.61 5.97 -2.44
CA ALA A 149 -1.62 6.05 -3.51
C ALA A 149 -2.32 4.71 -3.72
N HIS A 150 -1.59 3.60 -3.64
CA HIS A 150 -2.16 2.26 -3.79
C HIS A 150 -3.16 1.92 -2.67
N LEU A 151 -2.88 2.32 -1.43
CA LEU A 151 -3.84 2.16 -0.33
C LEU A 151 -5.10 3.02 -0.53
N GLU A 152 -4.94 4.25 -1.02
CA GLU A 152 -6.06 5.13 -1.38
C GLU A 152 -6.92 4.53 -2.49
N GLU A 153 -6.31 3.97 -3.54
CA GLU A 153 -7.02 3.27 -4.62
C GLU A 153 -7.88 2.12 -4.10
N HIS A 154 -7.35 1.33 -3.16
CA HIS A 154 -8.12 0.25 -2.54
C HIS A 154 -9.20 0.75 -1.58
N ALA A 155 -8.99 1.88 -0.92
CA ALA A 155 -10.03 2.54 -0.14
C ALA A 155 -11.20 2.99 -1.05
N ASP A 156 -10.90 3.55 -2.21
CA ASP A 156 -11.90 3.92 -3.22
C ASP A 156 -12.60 2.69 -3.79
N GLN A 157 -11.84 1.63 -4.05
CA GLN A 157 -12.38 0.36 -4.58
C GLN A 157 -13.40 -0.29 -3.63
N LEU A 158 -13.21 -0.17 -2.32
CA LEU A 158 -14.12 -0.70 -1.31
C LEU A 158 -15.27 0.25 -0.95
N ASP A 159 -15.20 1.51 -1.35
CA ASP A 159 -16.19 2.51 -0.97
C ASP A 159 -17.58 2.20 -1.60
N PRO A 160 -18.61 1.90 -0.79
CA PRO A 160 -19.95 1.61 -1.32
C PRO A 160 -20.62 2.84 -1.94
N ALA A 161 -20.25 4.07 -1.54
CA ALA A 161 -20.82 5.30 -2.08
C ALA A 161 -20.39 5.57 -3.53
N GLY A 162 -19.24 5.06 -3.95
CA GLY A 162 -18.78 5.13 -5.34
C GLY A 162 -19.47 4.14 -6.30
N ARG A 163 -20.31 3.25 -5.77
CA ARG A 163 -21.01 2.19 -6.52
C ARG A 163 -22.50 2.46 -6.75
N ALA A 164 -22.96 3.66 -6.42
CA ALA A 164 -24.37 4.05 -6.62
C ALA A 164 -24.63 4.54 -8.05
#